data_490e2cf10989c3c51260947add74ffaa
#
_entry.id   490e2cf10989c3c51260947add74ffaa
#
_cell.length_a   1.000
_cell.length_b   1.000
_cell.length_c   1.000
_cell.angle_alpha   90.00
_cell.angle_beta   90.00
_cell.angle_gamma   90.00
#
_symmetry.space_group_name_H-M   'P 1'
#
loop_
_entity.id
_entity.type
_entity.pdbx_description
1 polymer ?
#
loop_
_entity_poly.entity_id
_entity_poly.type
_entity_poly.pdbx_seq_one_letter_code
_entity_poly.pdbx_strand_id
1 'polypeptide(L)'
;MRRCAVRPWAAALAAIGIALAGGCASFNVEDTTPLSPDQLAAQGSERISKGGYRLASLANPSGAPDMLVLVAMSGGGKRSAAFAYGALEGMREVQVPTPAGSRPLLGEIDAISGVSGGSFPAAYYGLYREAAFGKFEEEFLYQDTES
;
A
#
# COMPACT_ATOMS: atom_id res chain seq x y z
N MET A 1 -35.78 -45.97 -26.21
CA MET A 1 -35.26 -44.71 -25.65
C MET A 1 -34.79 -44.98 -24.22
N ARG A 2 -33.47 -45.06 -23.99
CA ARG A 2 -32.90 -45.29 -22.65
C ARG A 2 -32.76 -43.93 -21.95
N ARG A 3 -33.52 -43.70 -20.88
CA ARG A 3 -33.34 -42.53 -20.01
C ARG A 3 -32.04 -42.71 -19.21
N CYS A 4 -31.01 -41.91 -19.47
CA CYS A 4 -29.85 -41.86 -18.61
C CYS A 4 -30.28 -41.25 -17.26
N ALA A 5 -30.40 -42.11 -16.25
CA ALA A 5 -30.60 -41.69 -14.89
C ALA A 5 -29.30 -41.03 -14.39
N VAL A 6 -29.28 -39.71 -14.25
CA VAL A 6 -28.16 -38.97 -13.64
C VAL A 6 -28.09 -39.40 -12.17
N ARG A 7 -26.94 -39.95 -11.77
CA ARG A 7 -26.75 -40.44 -10.39
C ARG A 7 -26.84 -39.24 -9.44
N PRO A 8 -27.59 -39.33 -8.34
CA PRO A 8 -27.88 -38.17 -7.46
C PRO A 8 -26.64 -37.52 -6.89
N TRP A 9 -25.54 -38.24 -6.72
CA TRP A 9 -24.27 -37.69 -6.26
C TRP A 9 -23.57 -36.78 -7.30
N ALA A 10 -23.76 -37.03 -8.59
CA ALA A 10 -23.22 -36.17 -9.66
C ALA A 10 -23.95 -34.82 -9.70
N ALA A 11 -25.26 -34.81 -9.45
CA ALA A 11 -26.02 -33.55 -9.29
C ALA A 11 -25.61 -32.77 -8.05
N ALA A 12 -25.32 -33.44 -6.93
CA ALA A 12 -24.84 -32.80 -5.71
C ALA A 12 -23.45 -32.18 -5.88
N LEU A 13 -22.53 -32.87 -6.55
CA LEU A 13 -21.20 -32.33 -6.86
C LEU A 13 -21.24 -31.13 -7.82
N ALA A 14 -22.13 -31.15 -8.81
CA ALA A 14 -22.34 -30.02 -9.70
C ALA A 14 -22.92 -28.82 -8.97
N ALA A 15 -23.86 -29.00 -8.05
CA ALA A 15 -24.43 -27.94 -7.23
C ALA A 15 -23.38 -27.30 -6.29
N ILE A 16 -22.50 -28.11 -5.67
CA ILE A 16 -21.39 -27.64 -4.85
C ILE A 16 -20.37 -26.86 -5.69
N GLY A 17 -20.05 -27.36 -6.89
CA GLY A 17 -19.16 -26.66 -7.83
C GLY A 17 -19.67 -25.28 -8.24
N ILE A 18 -20.98 -25.17 -8.52
CA ILE A 18 -21.63 -23.89 -8.86
C ILE A 18 -21.65 -22.93 -7.66
N ALA A 19 -21.90 -23.44 -6.44
CA ALA A 19 -21.88 -22.64 -5.22
C ALA A 19 -20.48 -22.10 -4.89
N LEU A 20 -19.42 -22.86 -5.16
CA LEU A 20 -18.03 -22.43 -4.98
C LEU A 20 -17.55 -21.47 -6.07
N ALA A 21 -18.10 -21.56 -7.28
CA ALA A 21 -17.77 -20.61 -8.36
C ALA A 21 -18.41 -19.22 -8.17
N GLY A 22 -19.45 -19.11 -7.35
CA GLY A 22 -20.11 -17.84 -7.01
C GLY A 22 -19.38 -16.99 -5.98
N GLY A 23 -18.18 -17.39 -5.56
CA GLY A 23 -17.40 -16.72 -4.50
C GLY A 23 -16.78 -15.36 -4.84
N CYS A 24 -16.92 -14.87 -6.07
CA CYS A 24 -16.70 -13.47 -6.38
C CYS A 24 -18.00 -12.70 -6.13
N ALA A 25 -18.36 -12.50 -4.86
CA ALA A 25 -19.38 -11.53 -4.54
C ALA A 25 -18.90 -10.17 -5.12
N SER A 26 -19.53 -9.73 -6.19
CA SER A 26 -19.48 -8.34 -6.59
C SER A 26 -20.05 -7.56 -5.39
N PHE A 27 -19.19 -6.91 -4.65
CA PHE A 27 -19.64 -5.88 -3.72
C PHE A 27 -20.34 -4.83 -4.59
N ASN A 28 -21.67 -4.82 -4.55
CA ASN A 28 -22.39 -3.67 -5.00
C ASN A 28 -21.96 -2.52 -4.09
N VAL A 29 -21.06 -1.69 -4.59
CA VAL A 29 -20.79 -0.39 -3.99
C VAL A 29 -22.03 0.44 -4.26
N GLU A 30 -23.08 0.18 -3.49
CA GLU A 30 -24.38 0.87 -3.65
C GLU A 30 -24.33 2.35 -3.23
N ASP A 31 -23.20 2.82 -2.71
CA ASP A 31 -23.11 4.17 -2.17
C ASP A 31 -21.95 4.97 -2.77
N THR A 32 -21.92 5.03 -4.10
CA THR A 32 -21.10 6.00 -4.85
C THR A 32 -21.87 7.28 -5.16
N THR A 33 -22.84 7.66 -4.34
CA THR A 33 -23.47 8.97 -4.49
C THR A 33 -22.40 10.03 -4.27
N PRO A 34 -22.03 10.83 -5.28
CA PRO A 34 -21.03 11.87 -5.10
C PRO A 34 -21.47 12.78 -3.95
N LEU A 35 -20.55 13.05 -3.02
CA LEU A 35 -20.81 14.01 -1.96
C LEU A 35 -21.16 15.37 -2.58
N SER A 36 -22.20 16.03 -2.07
CA SER A 36 -22.53 17.38 -2.49
C SER A 36 -21.36 18.34 -2.16
N PRO A 37 -21.22 19.45 -2.87
CA PRO A 37 -20.20 20.46 -2.55
C PRO A 37 -20.24 20.91 -1.09
N ASP A 38 -21.43 21.01 -0.50
CA ASP A 38 -21.63 21.40 0.90
C ASP A 38 -21.15 20.31 1.87
N GLN A 39 -21.40 19.03 1.57
CA GLN A 39 -20.90 17.91 2.33
C GLN A 39 -19.37 17.81 2.26
N LEU A 40 -18.78 18.05 1.09
CA LEU A 40 -17.33 18.12 0.91
C LEU A 40 -16.72 19.27 1.70
N ALA A 41 -17.35 20.45 1.67
CA ALA A 41 -16.90 21.62 2.44
C ALA A 41 -17.02 21.37 3.95
N ALA A 42 -18.11 20.77 4.43
CA ALA A 42 -18.31 20.44 5.84
C ALA A 42 -17.28 19.41 6.33
N GLN A 43 -17.04 18.33 5.58
CA GLN A 43 -16.01 17.35 5.91
C GLN A 43 -14.60 17.97 5.86
N GLY A 44 -14.37 18.86 4.89
CA GLY A 44 -13.11 19.60 4.79
C GLY A 44 -12.85 20.45 6.04
N SER A 45 -13.83 21.21 6.48
CA SER A 45 -13.72 22.09 7.66
C SER A 45 -13.59 21.31 8.97
N GLU A 46 -14.31 20.21 9.12
CA GLU A 46 -14.22 19.33 10.29
C GLU A 46 -12.85 18.65 10.41
N ARG A 47 -12.30 18.16 9.30
CA ARG A 47 -10.95 17.60 9.26
C ARG A 47 -9.86 18.63 9.57
N ILE A 48 -10.04 19.87 9.13
CA ILE A 48 -9.12 20.97 9.45
C ILE A 48 -9.18 21.28 10.94
N SER A 49 -10.36 21.42 11.49
CA SER A 49 -10.57 21.81 12.90
C SER A 49 -10.09 20.73 13.88
N LYS A 50 -10.14 19.45 13.50
CA LYS A 50 -9.71 18.31 14.32
C LYS A 50 -8.25 17.89 14.08
N GLY A 51 -7.44 18.68 13.36
CA GLY A 51 -6.04 18.34 13.07
C GLY A 51 -5.89 17.13 12.16
N GLY A 52 -6.83 16.92 11.22
CA GLY A 52 -6.82 15.80 10.29
C GLY A 52 -5.57 15.77 9.42
N TYR A 53 -5.21 14.59 8.94
CA TYR A 53 -4.09 14.35 8.04
C TYR A 53 -4.26 15.16 6.75
N ARG A 54 -3.40 16.16 6.55
CA ARG A 54 -3.33 16.96 5.32
C ARG A 54 -1.89 17.09 4.88
N LEU A 55 -1.67 17.07 3.58
CA LEU A 55 -0.35 17.35 3.00
C LEU A 55 0.19 18.71 3.49
N ALA A 56 -0.68 19.72 3.64
CA ALA A 56 -0.31 21.02 4.18
C ALA A 56 0.10 21.02 5.66
N SER A 57 -0.24 19.96 6.42
CA SER A 57 0.17 19.81 7.82
C SER A 57 1.36 18.86 8.00
N LEU A 58 1.85 18.25 6.94
CA LEU A 58 3.14 17.60 6.93
C LEU A 58 4.18 18.71 7.08
N ALA A 59 4.63 18.90 8.32
CA ALA A 59 5.78 19.75 8.55
C ALA A 59 6.92 19.18 7.72
N ASN A 60 7.43 19.94 6.78
CA ASN A 60 8.64 19.57 6.06
C ASN A 60 9.82 19.89 7.00
N PRO A 61 10.33 18.92 7.77
CA PRO A 61 11.42 19.16 8.71
C PRO A 61 12.71 19.51 7.99
N SER A 62 12.76 19.30 6.70
CA SER A 62 13.94 19.55 5.87
C SER A 62 14.07 21.00 5.40
N GLY A 63 12.99 21.80 5.53
CA GLY A 63 13.02 23.21 5.11
C GLY A 63 13.23 23.43 3.61
N ALA A 64 13.03 22.38 2.78
CA ALA A 64 12.96 22.52 1.33
C ALA A 64 11.51 22.81 0.96
N PRO A 65 11.12 24.07 0.68
CA PRO A 65 9.72 24.47 0.56
C PRO A 65 9.04 23.94 -0.70
N ASP A 66 9.78 23.40 -1.65
CA ASP A 66 9.32 23.21 -3.02
C ASP A 66 9.28 21.74 -3.50
N MET A 67 9.55 20.77 -2.62
CA MET A 67 9.55 19.36 -3.01
C MET A 67 8.65 18.54 -2.10
N LEU A 68 7.71 17.78 -2.71
CA LEU A 68 6.87 16.79 -2.04
C LEU A 68 7.22 15.42 -2.60
N VAL A 69 7.72 14.53 -1.76
CA VAL A 69 8.11 13.17 -2.15
C VAL A 69 7.15 12.16 -1.56
N LEU A 70 6.34 11.57 -2.41
CA LEU A 70 5.40 10.51 -2.07
C LEU A 70 5.87 9.20 -2.68
N VAL A 71 6.03 8.16 -1.85
CA VAL A 71 6.46 6.84 -2.30
C VAL A 71 5.31 5.85 -2.16
N ALA A 72 4.94 5.20 -3.27
CA ALA A 72 3.92 4.15 -3.29
C ALA A 72 4.55 2.83 -3.74
N MET A 73 4.41 1.79 -2.93
CA MET A 73 4.98 0.47 -3.16
C MET A 73 3.90 -0.54 -3.49
N SER A 74 4.01 -1.17 -4.66
CA SER A 74 3.05 -2.17 -5.14
C SER A 74 3.18 -3.49 -4.40
N GLY A 75 2.09 -4.28 -4.42
CA GLY A 75 2.09 -5.66 -3.99
C GLY A 75 2.83 -6.59 -4.96
N GLY A 76 3.03 -7.84 -4.57
CA GLY A 76 3.70 -8.85 -5.38
C GLY A 76 4.61 -9.80 -4.56
N GLY A 77 4.27 -10.00 -3.30
CA GLY A 77 4.98 -10.90 -2.40
C GLY A 77 6.42 -10.45 -2.11
N LYS A 78 7.28 -11.40 -1.82
CA LYS A 78 8.68 -11.14 -1.42
C LYS A 78 9.50 -10.44 -2.50
N ARG A 79 9.21 -10.70 -3.79
CA ARG A 79 9.88 -10.01 -4.91
C ARG A 79 9.57 -8.51 -4.93
N SER A 80 8.33 -8.14 -4.70
CA SER A 80 7.95 -6.73 -4.60
C SER A 80 8.57 -6.06 -3.38
N ALA A 81 8.64 -6.77 -2.25
CA ALA A 81 9.32 -6.27 -1.06
C ALA A 81 10.80 -5.99 -1.31
N ALA A 82 11.51 -6.93 -1.98
CA ALA A 82 12.92 -6.75 -2.34
C ALA A 82 13.13 -5.58 -3.31
N PHE A 83 12.27 -5.46 -4.34
CA PHE A 83 12.34 -4.36 -5.29
C PHE A 83 12.12 -3.00 -4.60
N ALA A 84 11.09 -2.90 -3.75
CA ALA A 84 10.77 -1.69 -3.02
C ALA A 84 11.88 -1.30 -2.03
N TYR A 85 12.49 -2.29 -1.37
CA TYR A 85 13.65 -2.07 -0.51
C TYR A 85 14.84 -1.53 -1.30
N GLY A 86 15.20 -2.15 -2.43
CA GLY A 86 16.28 -1.67 -3.29
C GLY A 86 16.01 -0.26 -3.85
N ALA A 87 14.74 0.10 -4.09
CA ALA A 87 14.39 1.47 -4.48
C ALA A 87 14.68 2.48 -3.35
N LEU A 88 14.38 2.14 -2.09
CA LEU A 88 14.75 2.98 -0.94
C LEU A 88 16.27 3.09 -0.78
N GLU A 89 17.02 2.01 -1.01
CA GLU A 89 18.50 2.05 -1.02
C GLU A 89 19.02 3.00 -2.10
N GLY A 90 18.47 2.90 -3.33
CA GLY A 90 18.81 3.82 -4.41
C GLY A 90 18.53 5.29 -4.05
N MET A 91 17.45 5.57 -3.33
CA MET A 91 17.13 6.92 -2.86
C MET A 91 18.13 7.47 -1.83
N ARG A 92 18.87 6.63 -1.12
CA ARG A 92 19.97 7.07 -0.23
C ARG A 92 21.15 7.64 -1.01
N GLU A 93 21.40 7.11 -2.19
CA GLU A 93 22.55 7.51 -3.03
C GLU A 93 22.26 8.76 -3.85
N VAL A 94 20.99 8.98 -4.19
CA VAL A 94 20.56 10.16 -4.96
C VAL A 94 20.59 11.39 -4.06
N GLN A 95 21.38 12.40 -4.47
CA GLN A 95 21.48 13.66 -3.77
C GLN A 95 20.56 14.72 -4.40
N VAL A 96 19.81 15.41 -3.58
CA VAL A 96 18.95 16.53 -4.00
C VAL A 96 19.46 17.84 -3.44
N PRO A 97 19.53 18.90 -4.26
CA PRO A 97 19.93 20.22 -3.77
C PRO A 97 18.82 20.83 -2.92
N THR A 98 19.19 21.37 -1.78
CA THR A 98 18.28 22.13 -0.91
C THR A 98 18.93 23.47 -0.54
N PRO A 99 18.17 24.44 -0.04
CA PRO A 99 18.75 25.72 0.43
C PRO A 99 19.82 25.56 1.50
N ALA A 100 19.76 24.48 2.28
CA ALA A 100 20.72 24.16 3.34
C ALA A 100 21.90 23.29 2.89
N GLY A 101 21.96 22.94 1.59
CA GLY A 101 22.98 22.05 1.02
C GLY A 101 22.37 20.83 0.32
N SER A 102 23.21 19.89 -0.10
CA SER A 102 22.77 18.66 -0.73
C SER A 102 22.42 17.59 0.30
N ARG A 103 21.32 16.86 0.09
CA ARG A 103 20.85 15.81 1.00
C ARG A 103 20.36 14.58 0.24
N PRO A 104 20.42 13.36 0.85
CA PRO A 104 19.84 12.18 0.24
C PRO A 104 18.33 12.33 -0.02
N LEU A 105 17.87 11.90 -1.20
CA LEU A 105 16.46 11.92 -1.58
C LEU A 105 15.60 11.10 -0.60
N LEU A 106 16.16 10.04 -0.01
CA LEU A 106 15.49 9.24 1.00
C LEU A 106 14.99 10.07 2.19
N GLY A 107 15.77 11.06 2.61
CA GLY A 107 15.41 11.95 3.72
C GLY A 107 14.28 12.93 3.41
N GLU A 108 13.96 13.09 2.13
CA GLU A 108 12.90 13.99 1.65
C GLU A 108 11.53 13.28 1.52
N ILE A 109 11.42 12.00 1.89
CA ILE A 109 10.13 11.28 1.83
C ILE A 109 9.16 11.85 2.86
N ASP A 110 8.10 12.48 2.37
CA ASP A 110 7.00 13.05 3.17
C ASP A 110 5.96 12.01 3.54
N ALA A 111 5.65 11.10 2.60
CA ALA A 111 4.72 10.01 2.85
C ALA A 111 5.11 8.75 2.09
N ILE A 112 4.84 7.62 2.71
CA ILE A 112 5.10 6.30 2.14
C ILE A 112 3.86 5.43 2.31
N SER A 113 3.50 4.71 1.26
CA SER A 113 2.42 3.75 1.29
C SER A 113 2.86 2.43 0.67
N GLY A 114 2.29 1.33 1.13
CA GLY A 114 2.58 0.02 0.58
C GLY A 114 1.35 -0.87 0.53
N VAL A 115 1.34 -1.79 -0.43
CA VAL A 115 0.30 -2.81 -0.59
C VAL A 115 0.94 -4.18 -0.53
N SER A 116 0.40 -5.12 0.28
CA SER A 116 0.89 -6.50 0.38
C SER A 116 2.42 -6.54 0.62
N GLY A 117 3.20 -7.21 -0.24
CA GLY A 117 4.66 -7.28 -0.11
C GLY A 117 5.36 -5.94 0.02
N GLY A 118 4.87 -4.90 -0.67
CA GLY A 118 5.42 -3.55 -0.56
C GLY A 118 5.16 -2.87 0.79
N SER A 119 4.22 -3.38 1.59
CA SER A 119 3.93 -2.83 2.92
C SER A 119 5.06 -3.11 3.92
N PHE A 120 5.81 -4.19 3.74
CA PHE A 120 6.88 -4.55 4.67
C PHE A 120 8.03 -3.54 4.65
N PRO A 121 8.68 -3.23 3.52
CA PRO A 121 9.74 -2.22 3.51
C PRO A 121 9.22 -0.83 3.86
N ALA A 122 7.98 -0.49 3.49
CA ALA A 122 7.35 0.76 3.90
C ALA A 122 7.24 0.87 5.42
N ALA A 123 6.79 -0.19 6.10
CA ALA A 123 6.67 -0.23 7.55
C ALA A 123 8.05 -0.21 8.24
N TYR A 124 9.02 -1.00 7.74
CA TYR A 124 10.38 -1.00 8.28
C TYR A 124 11.02 0.38 8.18
N TYR A 125 10.93 1.03 7.03
CA TYR A 125 11.45 2.39 6.89
C TYR A 125 10.70 3.39 7.77
N GLY A 126 9.39 3.30 7.88
CA GLY A 126 8.58 4.14 8.75
C GLY A 126 8.98 4.03 10.23
N LEU A 127 9.32 2.82 10.69
CA LEU A 127 9.68 2.54 12.09
C LEU A 127 11.15 2.82 12.40
N TYR A 128 12.04 2.44 11.51
CA TYR A 128 13.48 2.37 11.80
C TYR A 128 14.32 3.39 11.03
N ARG A 129 13.76 4.07 10.02
CA ARG A 129 14.46 5.03 9.18
C ARG A 129 15.74 4.42 8.59
N GLU A 130 16.89 5.06 8.75
CA GLU A 130 18.18 4.55 8.28
C GLU A 130 18.54 3.16 8.86
N ALA A 131 18.12 2.85 10.06
CA ALA A 131 18.36 1.54 10.66
C ALA A 131 17.50 0.41 10.04
N ALA A 132 16.57 0.73 9.13
CA ALA A 132 15.85 -0.27 8.36
C ALA A 132 16.77 -1.04 7.40
N PHE A 133 17.84 -0.38 6.92
CA PHE A 133 18.77 -0.97 5.96
C PHE A 133 19.67 -2.01 6.65
N GLY A 134 19.82 -3.16 6.01
CA GLY A 134 20.44 -4.34 6.62
C GLY A 134 19.49 -5.13 7.51
N LYS A 135 18.79 -4.46 8.45
CA LYS A 135 17.83 -5.12 9.34
C LYS A 135 16.71 -5.82 8.56
N PHE A 136 16.14 -5.16 7.54
CA PHE A 136 15.09 -5.73 6.70
C PHE A 136 15.58 -6.93 5.89
N GLU A 137 16.81 -6.89 5.41
CA GLU A 137 17.41 -8.01 4.70
C GLU A 137 17.52 -9.25 5.61
N GLU A 138 18.09 -9.09 6.80
CA GLU A 138 18.32 -10.18 7.74
C GLU A 138 17.01 -10.73 8.31
N GLU A 139 16.08 -9.87 8.70
CA GLU A 139 14.85 -10.26 9.40
C GLU A 139 13.73 -10.67 8.46
N PHE A 140 13.76 -10.24 7.18
CA PHE A 140 12.67 -10.51 6.24
C PHE A 140 13.12 -11.10 4.91
N LEU A 141 14.08 -10.48 4.19
CA LEU A 141 14.38 -10.91 2.83
C LEU A 141 15.09 -12.27 2.78
N TYR A 142 15.99 -12.54 3.71
CA TYR A 142 16.75 -13.79 3.75
C TYR A 142 16.08 -14.89 4.58
N GLN A 143 14.96 -14.59 5.22
CA GLN A 143 14.20 -15.62 5.92
C GLN A 143 13.47 -16.54 4.95
N ASP A 144 13.50 -17.85 5.20
CA ASP A 144 12.66 -18.80 4.49
C ASP A 144 11.22 -18.68 5.04
N THR A 145 10.32 -18.13 4.23
CA THR A 145 8.92 -17.93 4.60
C THR A 145 7.99 -18.95 3.94
N GLU A 146 8.56 -19.96 3.25
CA GLU A 146 7.79 -20.97 2.50
C GLU A 146 7.74 -22.35 3.20
N SER A 147 8.15 -22.42 4.49
CA SER A 147 8.10 -23.65 5.30
C SER A 147 6.73 -23.87 5.95
#